data_fef7c5622676c7751410b469676a4947
#
_entry.id   fef7c5622676c7751410b469676a4947
#
_cell.length_a   1.000
_cell.length_b   1.000
_cell.length_c   1.000
_cell.angle_alpha   90.00
_cell.angle_beta   90.00
_cell.angle_gamma   90.00
#
_symmetry.space_group_name_H-M   'P 1'
#
loop_
_entity.id
_entity.type
_entity.pdbx_description
1 polymer ?
#
loop_
_entity_poly.entity_id
_entity_poly.type
_entity_poly.pdbx_seq_one_letter_code
_entity_poly.pdbx_strand_id
1 'polypeptide(L)'
;MHKNINFIKASSLSFGEGRGGAQPKVTLVGAGPGDPDLLTIKGANALAEAQVVLYDALANEEILTYAPKKSIKIFVGKRKGCHAYSQDEINQLIVDNALTYGHVVRLKGGDPFIFGRGSEEIDFVESFGIPTAVVPGISSSVAVPAYQGISLTKRGVSESFWVITGTTSDRKLSNDVALAAQSSATVVILMGMSKLTQIVNLFQNESKGTTPIAIIQNGTTPKEKLGVGTIDTIQDVVAEKKLSSPAIIVIGEVVRESNKLKDFYHDYLIEKR
;
A
#
# COMPACT_ATOMS: atom_id res chain seq x y z
N MET A 1 30.90 -17.85 9.19
CA MET A 1 31.78 -17.27 8.15
C MET A 1 31.17 -15.93 7.74
N HIS A 2 31.67 -14.84 8.32
CA HIS A 2 31.26 -13.49 7.97
C HIS A 2 31.98 -13.08 6.70
N LYS A 3 31.24 -12.85 5.61
CA LYS A 3 31.80 -12.20 4.43
C LYS A 3 31.91 -10.71 4.72
N ASN A 4 33.15 -10.24 4.86
CA ASN A 4 33.48 -8.81 4.88
C ASN A 4 33.08 -8.19 3.56
N ILE A 5 31.98 -7.41 3.56
CA ILE A 5 31.70 -6.49 2.47
C ILE A 5 32.53 -5.25 2.75
N ASN A 6 33.59 -5.06 1.97
CA ASN A 6 34.39 -3.85 1.98
C ASN A 6 33.51 -2.68 1.52
N PHE A 7 33.05 -1.86 2.47
CA PHE A 7 32.52 -0.55 2.18
C PHE A 7 33.66 0.32 1.65
N ILE A 8 33.63 0.61 0.36
CA ILE A 8 34.43 1.69 -0.19
C ILE A 8 33.87 2.98 0.40
N LYS A 9 34.56 3.53 1.42
CA LYS A 9 34.30 4.88 1.90
C LYS A 9 34.37 5.83 0.71
N ALA A 10 33.26 6.54 0.44
CA ALA A 10 33.21 7.62 -0.53
C ALA A 10 34.11 8.76 -0.05
N SER A 11 35.41 8.63 -0.31
CA SER A 11 36.34 9.75 -0.24
C SER A 11 36.26 10.48 -1.60
N SER A 12 35.64 11.66 -1.57
CA SER A 12 35.76 12.70 -2.62
C SER A 12 35.63 12.22 -4.06
N LEU A 13 34.42 11.79 -4.46
CA LEU A 13 34.06 11.87 -5.86
C LEU A 13 33.89 13.35 -6.21
N SER A 14 34.98 13.95 -6.75
CA SER A 14 34.89 15.22 -7.48
C SER A 14 33.94 14.99 -8.65
N PHE A 15 32.76 15.61 -8.61
CA PHE A 15 31.84 15.64 -9.74
C PHE A 15 32.59 16.30 -10.92
N GLY A 16 32.98 15.49 -11.91
CA GLY A 16 33.60 15.98 -13.13
C GLY A 16 32.63 16.93 -13.83
N GLU A 17 33.07 18.14 -14.10
CA GLU A 17 32.44 19.09 -15.01
C GLU A 17 32.39 18.46 -16.40
N GLY A 18 31.24 17.82 -16.73
CA GLY A 18 31.10 17.22 -18.03
C GLY A 18 29.68 16.76 -18.36
N ARG A 19 28.98 17.60 -19.09
CA ARG A 19 27.63 17.52 -19.64
C ARG A 19 26.57 17.97 -18.65
N GLY A 20 25.92 19.11 -18.93
CA GLY A 20 24.88 19.78 -18.15
C GLY A 20 23.75 18.86 -17.64
N GLY A 21 24.07 18.03 -16.68
CA GLY A 21 23.20 17.07 -16.04
C GLY A 21 22.47 17.73 -14.88
N ALA A 22 21.17 17.52 -14.79
CA ALA A 22 20.40 17.87 -13.60
C ALA A 22 21.06 17.23 -12.36
N GLN A 23 21.13 17.96 -11.24
CA GLN A 23 21.72 17.42 -10.00
C GLN A 23 20.94 16.16 -9.55
N PRO A 24 21.63 15.11 -9.10
CA PRO A 24 20.99 13.91 -8.57
C PRO A 24 19.99 14.26 -7.47
N LYS A 25 18.78 13.75 -7.59
CA LYS A 25 17.69 13.96 -6.63
C LYS A 25 16.71 12.79 -6.71
N VAL A 26 16.20 12.33 -5.58
CA VAL A 26 15.17 11.29 -5.53
C VAL A 26 13.95 11.83 -4.82
N THR A 27 12.77 11.61 -5.41
CA THR A 27 11.48 11.92 -4.78
C THR A 27 10.64 10.66 -4.70
N LEU A 28 10.31 10.21 -3.48
CA LEU A 28 9.30 9.19 -3.27
C LEU A 28 7.93 9.83 -3.39
N VAL A 29 7.07 9.28 -4.24
CA VAL A 29 5.72 9.81 -4.49
C VAL A 29 4.69 8.71 -4.24
N GLY A 30 3.71 8.99 -3.39
CA GLY A 30 2.55 8.14 -3.22
C GLY A 30 1.60 8.27 -4.41
N ALA A 31 1.32 7.15 -5.07
CA ALA A 31 0.44 7.06 -6.23
C ALA A 31 -1.06 7.05 -5.86
N GLY A 32 -1.38 7.01 -4.56
CA GLY A 32 -2.77 6.80 -4.15
C GLY A 32 -3.22 5.34 -4.23
N PRO A 33 -4.51 5.07 -3.97
CA PRO A 33 -5.04 3.73 -3.75
C PRO A 33 -5.35 2.94 -5.03
N GLY A 34 -5.32 3.58 -6.20
CA GLY A 34 -5.63 2.94 -7.48
C GLY A 34 -6.34 3.86 -8.49
N ASP A 35 -7.28 4.68 -8.04
CA ASP A 35 -7.89 5.74 -8.84
C ASP A 35 -6.85 6.82 -9.14
N PRO A 36 -6.54 7.12 -10.43
CA PRO A 36 -5.53 8.11 -10.79
C PRO A 36 -5.87 9.54 -10.34
N ASP A 37 -7.15 9.87 -10.18
CA ASP A 37 -7.61 11.18 -9.73
C ASP A 37 -7.32 11.42 -8.23
N LEU A 38 -6.94 10.37 -7.51
CA LEU A 38 -6.49 10.47 -6.11
C LEU A 38 -4.97 10.70 -5.98
N LEU A 39 -4.28 10.97 -7.07
CA LEU A 39 -2.92 11.49 -7.02
C LEU A 39 -2.94 12.91 -6.46
N THR A 40 -2.01 13.20 -5.54
CA THR A 40 -1.89 14.57 -5.04
C THR A 40 -1.35 15.51 -6.12
N ILE A 41 -1.76 16.78 -6.09
CA ILE A 41 -1.22 17.82 -7.00
C ILE A 41 0.31 17.89 -6.88
N LYS A 42 0.85 17.75 -5.65
CA LYS A 42 2.29 17.74 -5.43
C LYS A 42 2.95 16.52 -6.07
N GLY A 43 2.28 15.36 -6.08
CA GLY A 43 2.73 14.16 -6.78
C GLY A 43 2.78 14.35 -8.29
N ALA A 44 1.72 14.92 -8.88
CA ALA A 44 1.68 15.26 -10.29
C ALA A 44 2.82 16.22 -10.70
N ASN A 45 3.06 17.26 -9.90
CA ASN A 45 4.14 18.21 -10.13
C ASN A 45 5.53 17.53 -10.04
N ALA A 46 5.74 16.64 -9.07
CA ALA A 46 6.99 15.90 -8.95
C ALA A 46 7.24 14.98 -10.16
N LEU A 47 6.19 14.32 -10.65
CA LEU A 47 6.24 13.50 -11.86
C LEU A 47 6.57 14.33 -13.10
N ALA A 48 6.01 15.54 -13.23
CA ALA A 48 6.25 16.41 -14.37
C ALA A 48 7.72 16.85 -14.50
N GLU A 49 8.48 16.83 -13.42
CA GLU A 49 9.91 17.15 -13.39
C GLU A 49 10.84 15.92 -13.52
N ALA A 50 10.29 14.70 -13.57
CA ALA A 50 11.08 13.47 -13.52
C ALA A 50 11.83 13.19 -14.82
N GLN A 51 13.12 12.85 -14.72
CA GLN A 51 13.89 12.24 -15.79
C GLN A 51 13.68 10.73 -15.84
N VAL A 52 13.54 10.11 -14.67
CA VAL A 52 13.25 8.66 -14.54
C VAL A 52 12.12 8.46 -13.55
N VAL A 53 11.20 7.54 -13.86
CA VAL A 53 10.14 7.09 -12.95
C VAL A 53 10.28 5.59 -12.73
N LEU A 54 10.59 5.18 -11.49
CA LEU A 54 10.50 3.78 -11.08
C LEU A 54 9.15 3.55 -10.41
N TYR A 55 8.37 2.58 -10.89
CA TYR A 55 7.01 2.34 -10.38
C TYR A 55 6.73 0.85 -10.13
N ASP A 56 5.86 0.57 -9.16
CA ASP A 56 5.47 -0.80 -8.78
C ASP A 56 4.08 -1.20 -9.35
N ALA A 57 3.70 -2.46 -9.08
CA ALA A 57 2.47 -3.05 -9.62
C ALA A 57 1.17 -2.48 -9.02
N LEU A 58 1.24 -1.72 -7.92
CA LEU A 58 0.08 -1.12 -7.27
C LEU A 58 -0.15 0.33 -7.71
N ALA A 59 0.83 0.95 -8.37
CA ALA A 59 0.65 2.26 -8.98
C ALA A 59 -0.14 2.12 -10.30
N ASN A 60 -1.18 2.93 -10.45
CA ASN A 60 -1.94 2.97 -11.71
C ASN A 60 -1.06 3.56 -12.82
N GLU A 61 -0.94 2.84 -13.94
CA GLU A 61 -0.09 3.24 -15.06
C GLU A 61 -0.56 4.56 -15.74
N GLU A 62 -1.83 4.94 -15.61
CA GLU A 62 -2.34 6.22 -16.11
C GLU A 62 -1.61 7.41 -15.47
N ILE A 63 -1.17 7.28 -14.23
CA ILE A 63 -0.38 8.30 -13.52
C ILE A 63 0.94 8.61 -14.23
N LEU A 64 1.50 7.65 -14.97
CA LEU A 64 2.74 7.86 -15.74
C LEU A 64 2.59 8.90 -16.86
N THR A 65 1.36 9.27 -17.20
CA THR A 65 1.08 10.33 -18.19
C THR A 65 1.44 11.73 -17.68
N TYR A 66 1.53 11.93 -16.36
CA TYR A 66 2.02 13.18 -15.77
C TYR A 66 3.52 13.39 -15.96
N ALA A 67 4.27 12.31 -16.18
CA ALA A 67 5.71 12.42 -16.45
C ALA A 67 5.98 12.80 -17.92
N PRO A 68 7.06 13.53 -18.20
CA PRO A 68 7.43 13.90 -19.56
C PRO A 68 7.51 12.67 -20.49
N LYS A 69 7.08 12.82 -21.75
CA LYS A 69 7.14 11.73 -22.75
C LYS A 69 8.55 11.14 -22.88
N LYS A 70 9.57 11.97 -22.74
CA LYS A 70 10.99 11.57 -22.82
C LYS A 70 11.56 10.93 -21.54
N SER A 71 10.81 10.94 -20.42
CA SER A 71 11.29 10.33 -19.18
C SER A 71 11.35 8.81 -19.32
N ILE A 72 12.36 8.21 -18.71
CA ILE A 72 12.54 6.75 -18.66
C ILE A 72 11.56 6.20 -17.62
N LYS A 73 10.78 5.18 -17.97
CA LYS A 73 9.82 4.54 -17.09
C LYS A 73 10.26 3.09 -16.82
N ILE A 74 10.56 2.76 -15.58
CA ILE A 74 11.10 1.46 -15.16
C ILE A 74 10.09 0.80 -14.23
N PHE A 75 9.54 -0.33 -14.66
CA PHE A 75 8.69 -1.16 -13.83
C PHE A 75 9.53 -2.02 -12.90
N VAL A 76 9.34 -1.87 -11.57
CA VAL A 76 10.06 -2.64 -10.55
C VAL A 76 9.14 -3.53 -9.71
N GLY A 77 7.86 -3.61 -10.09
CA GLY A 77 6.86 -4.43 -9.41
C GLY A 77 7.00 -5.92 -9.75
N LYS A 78 6.31 -6.76 -8.98
CA LYS A 78 6.23 -8.20 -9.27
C LYS A 78 5.11 -8.48 -10.26
N ARG A 79 5.44 -9.05 -11.41
CA ARG A 79 4.48 -9.58 -12.39
C ARG A 79 4.83 -11.04 -12.70
N LYS A 80 3.79 -11.87 -12.90
CA LYS A 80 3.98 -13.27 -13.31
C LYS A 80 4.73 -13.31 -14.64
N GLY A 81 5.85 -14.03 -14.68
CA GLY A 81 6.69 -14.16 -15.87
C GLY A 81 7.75 -13.05 -16.08
N CYS A 82 7.83 -12.05 -15.18
CA CYS A 82 8.87 -11.02 -15.21
C CYS A 82 9.90 -11.22 -14.08
N HIS A 83 11.09 -10.66 -14.26
CA HIS A 83 12.09 -10.59 -13.18
C HIS A 83 11.49 -9.86 -11.97
N ALA A 84 11.58 -10.48 -10.80
CA ALA A 84 11.12 -9.88 -9.54
C ALA A 84 12.34 -9.28 -8.84
N TYR A 85 12.50 -7.97 -8.94
CA TYR A 85 13.54 -7.24 -8.22
C TYR A 85 13.44 -7.44 -6.72
N SER A 86 14.57 -7.72 -6.07
CA SER A 86 14.72 -7.61 -4.62
C SER A 86 14.70 -6.14 -4.20
N GLN A 87 14.53 -5.86 -2.90
CA GLN A 87 14.58 -4.47 -2.44
C GLN A 87 15.96 -3.83 -2.65
N ASP A 88 17.02 -4.61 -2.45
CA ASP A 88 18.39 -4.13 -2.66
C ASP A 88 18.64 -3.76 -4.13
N GLU A 89 18.12 -4.55 -5.07
CA GLU A 89 18.20 -4.22 -6.50
C GLU A 89 17.41 -2.97 -6.84
N ILE A 90 16.21 -2.78 -6.24
CA ILE A 90 15.41 -1.55 -6.42
C ILE A 90 16.17 -0.35 -5.87
N ASN A 91 16.72 -0.46 -4.68
CA ASN A 91 17.50 0.62 -4.06
C ASN A 91 18.70 1.02 -4.92
N GLN A 92 19.44 0.03 -5.45
CA GLN A 92 20.56 0.29 -6.34
C GLN A 92 20.11 0.93 -7.65
N LEU A 93 19.01 0.46 -8.26
CA LEU A 93 18.44 1.08 -9.46
C LEU A 93 18.06 2.55 -9.25
N ILE A 94 17.52 2.90 -8.08
CA ILE A 94 17.20 4.30 -7.76
C ILE A 94 18.48 5.15 -7.78
N VAL A 95 19.54 4.71 -7.09
CA VAL A 95 20.82 5.43 -7.00
C VAL A 95 21.48 5.57 -8.37
N ASP A 96 21.62 4.47 -9.13
CA ASP A 96 22.26 4.45 -10.43
C ASP A 96 21.58 5.39 -11.42
N ASN A 97 20.24 5.39 -11.42
CA ASN A 97 19.47 6.28 -12.28
C ASN A 97 19.55 7.75 -11.83
N ALA A 98 19.60 8.03 -10.52
CA ALA A 98 19.74 9.37 -10.02
C ALA A 98 21.12 9.97 -10.40
N LEU A 99 22.18 9.20 -10.23
CA LEU A 99 23.54 9.61 -10.62
C LEU A 99 23.69 9.80 -12.14
N THR A 100 22.98 9.00 -12.93
CA THR A 100 23.10 9.03 -14.40
C THR A 100 22.24 10.11 -15.05
N TYR A 101 20.99 10.28 -14.57
CA TYR A 101 19.96 11.08 -15.27
C TYR A 101 19.49 12.30 -14.48
N GLY A 102 19.75 12.39 -13.18
CA GLY A 102 19.35 13.49 -12.31
C GLY A 102 18.13 13.17 -11.45
N HIS A 103 16.95 13.74 -11.73
CA HIS A 103 15.78 13.56 -10.87
C HIS A 103 15.05 12.23 -11.13
N VAL A 104 15.09 11.36 -10.15
CA VAL A 104 14.32 10.11 -10.10
C VAL A 104 13.07 10.28 -9.24
N VAL A 105 11.92 9.92 -9.78
CA VAL A 105 10.69 9.72 -9.02
C VAL A 105 10.49 8.23 -8.77
N ARG A 106 10.41 7.83 -7.50
CA ARG A 106 9.98 6.51 -7.07
C ARG A 106 8.47 6.56 -6.77
N LEU A 107 7.65 6.11 -7.70
CA LEU A 107 6.19 6.09 -7.60
C LEU A 107 5.74 4.79 -6.91
N LYS A 108 5.06 4.91 -5.77
CA LYS A 108 4.67 3.80 -4.88
C LYS A 108 3.16 3.77 -4.69
N GLY A 109 2.52 2.61 -4.82
CA GLY A 109 1.09 2.48 -4.53
C GLY A 109 0.73 2.93 -3.12
N GLY A 110 -0.41 3.60 -2.95
CA GLY A 110 -0.84 4.19 -1.69
C GLY A 110 0.05 5.33 -1.22
N ASP A 111 0.55 5.24 0.00
CA ASP A 111 1.51 6.17 0.62
C ASP A 111 2.87 5.48 0.80
N PRO A 112 4.00 6.17 0.56
CA PRO A 112 5.34 5.58 0.64
C PRO A 112 5.71 5.02 2.02
N PHE A 113 5.14 5.57 3.10
CA PHE A 113 5.46 5.22 4.48
C PHE A 113 4.44 4.30 5.16
N ILE A 114 3.31 4.01 4.49
CA ILE A 114 2.32 3.05 5.01
C ILE A 114 2.59 1.67 4.41
N PHE A 115 3.38 0.86 5.09
CA PHE A 115 3.85 -0.47 4.66
C PHE A 115 4.55 -0.51 3.29
N GLY A 116 5.03 0.66 2.83
CA GLY A 116 5.66 0.84 1.52
C GLY A 116 7.18 0.72 1.53
N ARG A 117 7.83 0.51 2.68
CA ARG A 117 9.31 0.45 2.83
C ARG A 117 10.02 1.72 2.36
N GLY A 118 9.31 2.88 2.34
CA GLY A 118 9.86 4.13 1.83
C GLY A 118 11.07 4.64 2.63
N SER A 119 11.11 4.41 3.96
CA SER A 119 12.26 4.75 4.79
C SER A 119 13.52 4.00 4.38
N GLU A 120 13.42 2.70 4.09
CA GLU A 120 14.56 1.89 3.65
C GLU A 120 15.14 2.40 2.32
N GLU A 121 14.27 2.80 1.38
CA GLU A 121 14.69 3.40 0.11
C GLU A 121 15.39 4.75 0.31
N ILE A 122 14.88 5.61 1.22
CA ILE A 122 15.48 6.90 1.56
C ILE A 122 16.84 6.73 2.22
N ASP A 123 16.93 5.93 3.28
CA ASP A 123 18.16 5.71 4.03
C ASP A 123 19.27 5.21 3.11
N PHE A 124 18.93 4.31 2.18
CA PHE A 124 19.87 3.82 1.19
C PHE A 124 20.34 4.91 0.24
N VAL A 125 19.43 5.70 -0.33
CA VAL A 125 19.76 6.79 -1.27
C VAL A 125 20.60 7.88 -0.60
N GLU A 126 20.24 8.28 0.62
CA GLU A 126 20.96 9.30 1.39
C GLU A 126 22.36 8.85 1.79
N SER A 127 22.60 7.54 1.94
CA SER A 127 23.94 7.00 2.18
C SER A 127 24.93 7.29 1.03
N PHE A 128 24.44 7.59 -0.17
CA PHE A 128 25.20 8.01 -1.33
C PHE A 128 25.31 9.55 -1.48
N GLY A 129 24.82 10.31 -0.49
CA GLY A 129 24.82 11.77 -0.52
C GLY A 129 23.81 12.39 -1.50
N ILE A 130 22.83 11.60 -1.97
CA ILE A 130 21.78 12.06 -2.88
C ILE A 130 20.62 12.64 -2.06
N PRO A 131 20.22 13.91 -2.28
CA PRO A 131 19.09 14.50 -1.57
C PRO A 131 17.77 13.81 -1.92
N THR A 132 16.95 13.59 -0.90
CA THR A 132 15.64 12.96 -1.02
C THR A 132 14.50 13.90 -0.67
N ALA A 133 13.32 13.59 -1.16
CA ALA A 133 12.08 14.23 -0.76
C ALA A 133 10.94 13.19 -0.75
N VAL A 134 9.91 13.42 0.07
CA VAL A 134 8.71 12.59 0.12
C VAL A 134 7.49 13.43 -0.20
N VAL A 135 6.67 12.89 -1.08
CA VAL A 135 5.34 13.39 -1.37
C VAL A 135 4.35 12.34 -0.90
N PRO A 136 3.62 12.58 0.19
CA PRO A 136 2.61 11.66 0.68
C PRO A 136 1.56 11.34 -0.38
N GLY A 137 1.03 10.14 -0.33
CA GLY A 137 -0.12 9.71 -1.11
C GLY A 137 -1.30 9.32 -0.22
N ILE A 138 -2.46 9.15 -0.81
CA ILE A 138 -3.63 8.68 -0.07
C ILE A 138 -3.48 7.18 0.13
N SER A 139 -3.35 6.75 1.40
CA SER A 139 -3.26 5.33 1.73
C SER A 139 -4.56 4.61 1.39
N SER A 140 -4.44 3.41 0.82
CA SER A 140 -5.59 2.53 0.59
C SER A 140 -6.35 2.20 1.87
N SER A 141 -5.69 2.23 3.03
CA SER A 141 -6.32 1.97 4.34
C SER A 141 -7.43 2.95 4.69
N VAL A 142 -7.41 4.16 4.15
CA VAL A 142 -8.44 5.19 4.38
C VAL A 142 -9.30 5.44 3.15
N ALA A 143 -8.72 5.43 1.95
CA ALA A 143 -9.46 5.75 0.73
C ALA A 143 -10.44 4.64 0.33
N VAL A 144 -10.00 3.38 0.38
CA VAL A 144 -10.84 2.25 -0.06
C VAL A 144 -12.10 2.09 0.80
N PRO A 145 -12.02 2.12 2.15
CA PRO A 145 -13.23 2.15 2.98
C PRO A 145 -14.13 3.34 2.67
N ALA A 146 -13.56 4.53 2.45
CA ALA A 146 -14.34 5.74 2.14
C ALA A 146 -15.13 5.59 0.84
N TYR A 147 -14.58 4.97 -0.20
CA TYR A 147 -15.27 4.68 -1.45
C TYR A 147 -16.47 3.74 -1.25
N GLN A 148 -16.42 2.87 -0.25
CA GLN A 148 -17.53 2.01 0.16
C GLN A 148 -18.50 2.69 1.15
N GLY A 149 -18.30 3.98 1.44
CA GLY A 149 -19.11 4.70 2.42
C GLY A 149 -18.89 4.20 3.86
N ILE A 150 -17.79 3.49 4.12
CA ILE A 150 -17.40 3.05 5.46
C ILE A 150 -16.58 4.17 6.10
N SER A 151 -17.16 4.86 7.08
CA SER A 151 -16.44 5.81 7.92
C SER A 151 -15.65 5.05 8.98
N LEU A 152 -14.33 5.10 8.95
CA LEU A 152 -13.47 4.35 9.88
C LEU A 152 -13.68 4.75 11.35
N THR A 153 -14.18 5.97 11.59
CA THR A 153 -14.59 6.45 12.89
C THR A 153 -16.01 7.01 12.81
N LYS A 154 -16.82 6.71 13.82
CA LYS A 154 -18.19 7.23 13.91
C LYS A 154 -18.55 7.42 15.38
N ARG A 155 -18.97 8.64 15.75
CA ARG A 155 -19.33 8.96 17.13
C ARG A 155 -20.39 7.98 17.66
N GLY A 156 -20.13 7.40 18.83
CA GLY A 156 -20.99 6.40 19.46
C GLY A 156 -20.91 5.00 18.86
N VAL A 157 -20.08 4.76 17.85
CA VAL A 157 -19.87 3.44 17.21
C VAL A 157 -18.42 3.01 17.31
N SER A 158 -17.49 3.83 16.80
CA SER A 158 -16.05 3.58 16.90
C SER A 158 -15.28 4.89 16.97
N GLU A 159 -14.53 5.08 18.03
CA GLU A 159 -13.80 6.32 18.34
C GLU A 159 -12.34 6.26 17.86
N SER A 160 -11.88 5.08 17.44
CA SER A 160 -10.51 4.85 16.96
C SER A 160 -10.49 3.84 15.83
N PHE A 161 -9.43 3.88 15.05
CA PHE A 161 -9.14 2.82 14.07
C PHE A 161 -7.67 2.47 14.06
N TRP A 162 -7.38 1.21 13.79
CA TRP A 162 -6.03 0.67 13.70
C TRP A 162 -5.75 0.21 12.28
N VAL A 163 -4.58 0.55 11.77
CA VAL A 163 -4.09 0.06 10.48
C VAL A 163 -2.94 -0.90 10.72
N ILE A 164 -3.13 -2.17 10.34
CA ILE A 164 -2.21 -3.24 10.68
C ILE A 164 -1.83 -4.01 9.42
N THR A 165 -0.57 -4.49 9.36
CA THR A 165 -0.19 -5.48 8.35
C THR A 165 -0.64 -6.87 8.76
N GLY A 166 -1.33 -7.58 7.89
CA GLY A 166 -1.66 -9.00 8.10
C GLY A 166 -0.49 -9.95 7.88
N THR A 167 0.62 -9.46 7.31
CA THR A 167 1.79 -10.31 7.03
C THR A 167 3.06 -9.53 7.31
N THR A 168 3.84 -10.02 8.27
CA THR A 168 5.13 -9.47 8.68
C THR A 168 6.26 -9.88 7.73
N SER A 169 7.47 -9.34 7.92
CA SER A 169 8.65 -9.64 7.10
C SER A 169 9.03 -11.14 7.13
N ASP A 170 8.80 -11.83 8.24
CA ASP A 170 9.00 -13.28 8.40
C ASP A 170 7.79 -14.12 7.94
N ARG A 171 6.84 -13.50 7.23
CA ARG A 171 5.62 -14.11 6.66
C ARG A 171 4.64 -14.67 7.70
N LYS A 172 4.71 -14.23 8.94
CA LYS A 172 3.72 -14.56 9.97
C LYS A 172 2.60 -13.52 10.03
N LEU A 173 1.53 -13.86 10.72
CA LEU A 173 0.51 -12.87 11.11
C LEU A 173 1.10 -11.93 12.16
N SER A 174 0.81 -10.64 12.04
CA SER A 174 1.21 -9.65 13.05
C SER A 174 0.53 -9.96 14.39
N ASN A 175 1.29 -9.91 15.47
CA ASN A 175 0.76 -10.07 16.83
C ASN A 175 -0.24 -8.96 17.20
N ASP A 176 -0.14 -7.79 16.58
CA ASP A 176 -1.06 -6.66 16.81
C ASP A 176 -2.49 -6.98 16.39
N VAL A 177 -2.71 -7.96 15.49
CA VAL A 177 -4.05 -8.41 15.12
C VAL A 177 -4.78 -9.05 16.30
N ALA A 178 -4.07 -9.77 17.17
CA ALA A 178 -4.65 -10.34 18.37
C ALA A 178 -5.07 -9.25 19.38
N LEU A 179 -4.24 -8.22 19.56
CA LEU A 179 -4.57 -7.07 20.40
C LEU A 179 -5.75 -6.29 19.82
N ALA A 180 -5.77 -6.10 18.49
CA ALA A 180 -6.87 -5.41 17.82
C ALA A 180 -8.19 -6.18 17.93
N ALA A 181 -8.16 -7.51 17.93
CA ALA A 181 -9.34 -8.33 18.15
C ALA A 181 -9.98 -8.11 19.54
N GLN A 182 -9.20 -7.75 20.55
CA GLN A 182 -9.70 -7.41 21.88
C GLN A 182 -10.28 -5.99 21.98
N SER A 183 -9.89 -5.10 21.07
CA SER A 183 -10.30 -3.69 21.11
C SER A 183 -11.71 -3.48 20.55
N SER A 184 -12.30 -2.31 20.81
CA SER A 184 -13.55 -1.82 20.17
C SER A 184 -13.28 -0.97 18.93
N ALA A 185 -12.01 -0.81 18.53
CA ALA A 185 -11.63 -0.01 17.40
C ALA A 185 -12.06 -0.63 16.06
N THR A 186 -12.22 0.18 15.04
CA THR A 186 -12.25 -0.31 13.66
C THR A 186 -10.86 -0.82 13.28
N VAL A 187 -10.77 -2.01 12.72
CA VAL A 187 -9.49 -2.61 12.33
C VAL A 187 -9.41 -2.69 10.81
N VAL A 188 -8.37 -2.09 10.25
CA VAL A 188 -8.05 -2.14 8.82
C VAL A 188 -6.79 -2.96 8.62
N ILE A 189 -6.90 -4.09 7.93
CA ILE A 189 -5.76 -4.99 7.72
C ILE A 189 -5.37 -4.97 6.25
N LEU A 190 -4.12 -4.57 5.99
CA LEU A 190 -3.48 -4.68 4.69
C LEU A 190 -2.69 -5.99 4.62
N MET A 191 -2.51 -6.55 3.40
CA MET A 191 -1.77 -7.81 3.19
C MET A 191 -2.28 -8.99 4.02
N GLY A 192 -3.59 -9.00 4.36
CA GLY A 192 -4.21 -9.98 5.26
C GLY A 192 -4.80 -11.21 4.58
N MET A 193 -5.01 -11.21 3.26
CA MET A 193 -5.79 -12.27 2.58
C MET A 193 -5.21 -13.68 2.78
N SER A 194 -3.90 -13.85 2.74
CA SER A 194 -3.25 -15.14 2.99
C SER A 194 -3.33 -15.62 4.45
N LYS A 195 -3.77 -14.75 5.36
CA LYS A 195 -3.91 -14.98 6.80
C LYS A 195 -5.36 -14.90 7.27
N LEU A 196 -6.32 -14.81 6.34
CA LEU A 196 -7.74 -14.57 6.67
C LEU A 196 -8.28 -15.56 7.70
N THR A 197 -8.02 -16.87 7.54
CA THR A 197 -8.45 -17.88 8.51
C THR A 197 -7.89 -17.63 9.92
N GLN A 198 -6.61 -17.23 10.03
CA GLN A 198 -6.01 -16.92 11.31
C GLN A 198 -6.62 -15.64 11.93
N ILE A 199 -6.88 -14.62 11.10
CA ILE A 199 -7.56 -13.39 11.52
C ILE A 199 -8.95 -13.72 12.05
N VAL A 200 -9.75 -14.48 11.30
CA VAL A 200 -11.11 -14.92 11.71
C VAL A 200 -11.06 -15.64 13.06
N ASN A 201 -10.17 -16.62 13.22
CA ASN A 201 -10.04 -17.38 14.46
C ASN A 201 -9.71 -16.48 15.67
N LEU A 202 -8.86 -15.45 15.50
CA LEU A 202 -8.54 -14.52 16.59
C LEU A 202 -9.78 -13.74 17.03
N PHE A 203 -10.59 -13.24 16.11
CA PHE A 203 -11.81 -12.52 16.45
C PHE A 203 -12.88 -13.45 17.04
N GLN A 204 -13.01 -14.69 16.56
CA GLN A 204 -13.91 -15.70 17.14
C GLN A 204 -13.53 -16.04 18.57
N ASN A 205 -12.24 -16.19 18.88
CA ASN A 205 -11.75 -16.46 20.24
C ASN A 205 -12.12 -15.33 21.23
N GLU A 206 -12.26 -14.10 20.74
CA GLU A 206 -12.73 -12.95 21.52
C GLU A 206 -14.27 -12.80 21.51
N SER A 207 -15.00 -13.85 21.13
CA SER A 207 -16.48 -13.85 21.02
C SER A 207 -17.04 -12.81 20.05
N LYS A 208 -16.28 -12.44 19.03
CA LYS A 208 -16.63 -11.41 18.01
C LYS A 208 -17.05 -12.01 16.67
N GLY A 209 -17.58 -13.23 16.64
CA GLY A 209 -18.02 -13.91 15.43
C GLY A 209 -19.06 -13.13 14.61
N THR A 210 -19.93 -12.36 15.28
CA THR A 210 -20.97 -11.55 14.63
C THR A 210 -20.49 -10.15 14.20
N THR A 211 -19.25 -9.78 14.48
CA THR A 211 -18.70 -8.47 14.11
C THR A 211 -18.67 -8.32 12.60
N PRO A 212 -19.19 -7.20 12.07
CA PRO A 212 -19.18 -6.93 10.63
C PRO A 212 -17.78 -6.83 10.07
N ILE A 213 -17.64 -7.35 8.85
CA ILE A 213 -16.39 -7.33 8.09
C ILE A 213 -16.66 -7.06 6.61
N ALA A 214 -15.81 -6.25 6.00
CA ALA A 214 -15.77 -6.04 4.55
C ALA A 214 -14.39 -6.37 4.00
N ILE A 215 -14.34 -7.05 2.87
CA ILE A 215 -13.12 -7.31 2.09
C ILE A 215 -13.27 -6.64 0.74
N ILE A 216 -12.40 -5.68 0.45
CA ILE A 216 -12.44 -4.90 -0.78
C ILE A 216 -11.18 -5.20 -1.59
N GLN A 217 -11.36 -5.92 -2.69
CA GLN A 217 -10.30 -6.28 -3.63
C GLN A 217 -10.20 -5.22 -4.73
N ASN A 218 -8.98 -4.81 -5.10
CA ASN A 218 -8.71 -3.79 -6.12
C ASN A 218 -9.52 -2.50 -5.90
N GLY A 219 -9.68 -2.09 -4.65
CA GLY A 219 -10.49 -0.93 -4.27
C GLY A 219 -10.11 0.33 -5.04
N THR A 220 -11.10 1.19 -5.31
CA THR A 220 -11.00 2.43 -6.09
C THR A 220 -10.66 2.23 -7.58
N THR A 221 -10.66 1.01 -8.09
CA THR A 221 -10.40 0.74 -9.51
C THR A 221 -11.62 0.14 -10.21
N PRO A 222 -11.69 0.15 -11.55
CA PRO A 222 -12.77 -0.52 -12.30
C PRO A 222 -12.82 -2.06 -12.07
N LYS A 223 -11.79 -2.65 -11.47
CA LYS A 223 -11.71 -4.08 -11.15
C LYS A 223 -12.10 -4.39 -9.71
N GLU A 224 -12.70 -3.43 -9.03
CA GLU A 224 -13.10 -3.58 -7.64
C GLU A 224 -14.10 -4.74 -7.46
N LYS A 225 -13.88 -5.53 -6.41
CA LYS A 225 -14.82 -6.55 -5.92
C LYS A 225 -15.00 -6.38 -4.43
N LEU A 226 -16.22 -6.60 -3.95
CA LEU A 226 -16.60 -6.43 -2.56
C LEU A 226 -17.22 -7.70 -2.00
N GLY A 227 -16.73 -8.15 -0.85
CA GLY A 227 -17.36 -9.15 0.02
C GLY A 227 -17.71 -8.52 1.37
N VAL A 228 -18.93 -8.73 1.82
CA VAL A 228 -19.43 -8.22 3.10
C VAL A 228 -20.08 -9.37 3.86
N GLY A 229 -19.87 -9.43 5.16
CA GLY A 229 -20.43 -10.47 6.03
C GLY A 229 -20.09 -10.20 7.49
N THR A 230 -20.08 -11.22 8.28
CA THR A 230 -19.56 -11.24 9.65
C THR A 230 -18.27 -12.05 9.70
N ILE A 231 -17.55 -11.95 10.81
CA ILE A 231 -16.36 -12.79 11.05
C ILE A 231 -16.67 -14.27 10.80
N ASP A 232 -17.84 -14.74 11.23
CA ASP A 232 -18.24 -16.17 11.07
C ASP A 232 -18.52 -16.56 9.61
N THR A 233 -18.90 -15.62 8.75
CA THR A 233 -19.37 -15.93 7.39
C THR A 233 -18.42 -15.49 6.28
N ILE A 234 -17.46 -14.66 6.59
CA ILE A 234 -16.63 -13.98 5.56
C ILE A 234 -15.80 -14.97 4.71
N GLN A 235 -15.39 -16.10 5.26
CA GLN A 235 -14.62 -17.08 4.51
C GLN A 235 -15.44 -17.70 3.36
N ASP A 236 -16.73 -17.98 3.61
CA ASP A 236 -17.66 -18.49 2.60
C ASP A 236 -17.90 -17.43 1.51
N VAL A 237 -18.09 -16.15 1.92
CA VAL A 237 -18.21 -15.01 0.99
C VAL A 237 -16.98 -14.87 0.11
N VAL A 238 -15.78 -15.03 0.67
CA VAL A 238 -14.52 -14.97 -0.08
C VAL A 238 -14.43 -16.10 -1.10
N ALA A 239 -14.82 -17.31 -0.72
CA ALA A 239 -14.82 -18.46 -1.60
C ALA A 239 -15.84 -18.30 -2.74
N GLU A 240 -17.07 -17.92 -2.43
CA GLU A 240 -18.15 -17.69 -3.40
C GLU A 240 -17.79 -16.60 -4.41
N LYS A 241 -17.37 -15.42 -3.94
CA LYS A 241 -17.03 -14.28 -4.78
C LYS A 241 -15.63 -14.36 -5.39
N LYS A 242 -14.86 -15.40 -5.06
CA LYS A 242 -13.47 -15.59 -5.51
C LYS A 242 -12.62 -14.36 -5.29
N LEU A 243 -12.67 -13.83 -4.05
CA LEU A 243 -11.87 -12.67 -3.66
C LEU A 243 -10.41 -13.08 -3.44
N SER A 244 -9.49 -12.19 -3.83
CA SER A 244 -8.05 -12.44 -3.74
C SER A 244 -7.26 -11.14 -3.52
N SER A 245 -5.96 -11.24 -3.42
CA SER A 245 -5.07 -10.07 -3.35
C SER A 245 -4.93 -9.35 -4.72
N PRO A 246 -4.71 -8.02 -4.71
CA PRO A 246 -4.62 -7.16 -3.53
C PRO A 246 -6.00 -6.82 -2.96
N ALA A 247 -6.14 -6.87 -1.64
CA ALA A 247 -7.39 -6.53 -0.97
C ALA A 247 -7.12 -5.93 0.42
N ILE A 248 -8.10 -5.16 0.89
CA ILE A 248 -8.14 -4.59 2.23
C ILE A 248 -9.25 -5.29 3.01
N ILE A 249 -8.98 -5.59 4.28
CA ILE A 249 -9.95 -6.13 5.22
C ILE A 249 -10.31 -5.03 6.21
N VAL A 250 -11.61 -4.74 6.38
CA VAL A 250 -12.12 -3.77 7.35
C VAL A 250 -13.05 -4.51 8.31
N ILE A 251 -12.76 -4.45 9.60
CA ILE A 251 -13.51 -5.15 10.67
C ILE A 251 -14.03 -4.12 11.67
N GLY A 252 -15.30 -4.17 11.99
CA GLY A 252 -15.92 -3.31 13.02
C GLY A 252 -17.33 -2.90 12.67
N GLU A 253 -18.07 -2.40 13.67
CA GLU A 253 -19.49 -2.01 13.53
C GLU A 253 -19.72 -0.92 12.47
N VAL A 254 -18.71 -0.10 12.18
CA VAL A 254 -18.77 0.92 11.12
C VAL A 254 -19.09 0.36 9.73
N VAL A 255 -18.80 -0.92 9.50
CA VAL A 255 -19.11 -1.59 8.22
C VAL A 255 -20.62 -1.71 8.04
N ARG A 256 -21.35 -2.07 9.11
CA ARG A 256 -22.82 -2.15 9.12
C ARG A 256 -23.48 -0.78 8.92
N GLU A 257 -22.80 0.28 9.36
CA GLU A 257 -23.29 1.65 9.31
C GLU A 257 -23.18 2.31 7.92
N SER A 258 -22.52 1.66 6.98
CA SER A 258 -22.41 2.16 5.60
C SER A 258 -23.75 2.06 4.89
N ASN A 259 -24.25 3.19 4.40
CA ASN A 259 -25.49 3.22 3.62
C ASN A 259 -25.38 2.44 2.30
N LYS A 260 -24.19 2.33 1.73
CA LYS A 260 -23.94 1.54 0.54
C LYS A 260 -24.01 0.03 0.79
N LEU A 261 -23.82 -0.39 2.03
CA LEU A 261 -23.72 -1.80 2.41
C LEU A 261 -24.94 -2.31 3.18
N LYS A 262 -25.93 -1.46 3.46
CA LYS A 262 -27.13 -1.83 4.25
C LYS A 262 -27.89 -2.99 3.65
N ASP A 263 -28.01 -3.04 2.33
CA ASP A 263 -28.78 -4.08 1.65
C ASP A 263 -28.13 -5.46 1.85
N PHE A 264 -26.81 -5.55 1.90
CA PHE A 264 -26.11 -6.81 2.19
C PHE A 264 -26.40 -7.39 3.57
N TYR A 265 -26.70 -6.53 4.56
CA TYR A 265 -27.05 -6.98 5.91
C TYR A 265 -28.55 -7.23 6.07
N HIS A 266 -29.40 -6.60 5.26
CA HIS A 266 -30.85 -6.81 5.31
C HIS A 266 -31.21 -8.22 4.83
N ASP A 267 -30.61 -8.65 3.72
CA ASP A 267 -30.83 -9.98 3.16
C ASP A 267 -30.30 -11.08 4.11
N TYR A 268 -29.13 -10.85 4.72
CA TYR A 268 -28.55 -11.78 5.69
C TYR A 268 -29.39 -11.98 6.96
N LEU A 269 -30.08 -10.94 7.42
CA LEU A 269 -30.94 -11.00 8.62
C LEU A 269 -32.31 -11.63 8.32
N ILE A 270 -32.76 -11.61 7.06
CA ILE A 270 -34.01 -12.21 6.63
C ILE A 270 -33.83 -13.73 6.45
N GLU A 271 -32.73 -14.19 5.90
CA GLU A 271 -32.45 -15.62 5.67
C GLU A 271 -32.23 -16.42 6.96
N LYS A 272 -31.93 -15.78 8.08
CA LYS A 272 -31.74 -16.42 9.41
C LYS A 272 -32.94 -16.31 10.35
N ARG A 273 -34.10 -15.83 9.89
CA ARG A 273 -35.37 -15.90 10.60
C ARG A 273 -36.19 -17.08 10.08
#